data_cb2a5a2121e9cd9f3c728d0895a21e50
#
_entry.id   cb2a5a2121e9cd9f3c728d0895a21e50
#
_cell.length_a   1.000
_cell.length_b   1.000
_cell.length_c   1.000
_cell.angle_alpha   90.00
_cell.angle_beta   90.00
_cell.angle_gamma   90.00
#
_symmetry.space_group_name_H-M   'P 1'
#
loop_
_entity.id
_entity.type
_entity.pdbx_description
1 polymer ?
#
loop_
_entity_poly.entity_id
_entity_poly.type
_entity_poly.pdbx_seq_one_letter_code
_entity_poly.pdbx_strand_id
1 'polypeptide(L)' 'MGCEEKARLAEDYGVATAAFAEAVRELQRNIGTSTSAEYDRLRRISDEARLKSEQTRLAFEQHTAAHHC' A
#
# COMPACT_ATOMS: atom_id res chain seq x y z
N MET A 1 -20.16 16.19 -2.25
CA MET A 1 -20.08 15.50 -3.50
C MET A 1 -18.69 15.03 -3.80
N GLY A 2 -17.88 15.72 -4.62
CA GLY A 2 -16.53 15.25 -4.93
C GLY A 2 -15.61 15.12 -3.74
N CYS A 3 -15.80 15.93 -2.71
CA CYS A 3 -14.91 15.92 -1.54
C CYS A 3 -15.06 14.68 -0.66
N GLU A 4 -16.25 14.07 -0.65
CA GLU A 4 -16.46 12.81 0.07
C GLU A 4 -15.68 11.69 -0.58
N GLU A 5 -15.67 11.64 -1.90
CA GLU A 5 -14.89 10.66 -2.64
C GLU A 5 -13.41 10.85 -2.40
N LYS A 6 -12.94 12.09 -2.39
CA LYS A 6 -11.55 12.40 -2.10
C LYS A 6 -11.14 11.89 -0.72
N ALA A 7 -11.98 12.10 0.29
CA ALA A 7 -11.70 11.62 1.64
C ALA A 7 -11.60 10.09 1.69
N ARG A 8 -12.48 9.40 0.98
CA ARG A 8 -12.46 7.94 0.90
C ARG A 8 -11.19 7.44 0.22
N LEU A 9 -10.81 8.07 -0.89
CA LEU A 9 -9.60 7.70 -1.61
C LEU A 9 -8.34 7.98 -0.80
N ALA A 10 -8.32 9.07 -0.04
CA ALA A 10 -7.20 9.38 0.85
C ALA A 10 -7.08 8.32 1.96
N GLU A 11 -8.20 7.88 2.51
CA GLU A 11 -8.21 6.82 3.51
C GLU A 11 -7.73 5.50 2.93
N ASP A 12 -8.20 5.13 1.73
CA ASP A 12 -7.76 3.92 1.06
C ASP A 12 -6.24 3.91 0.85
N TYR A 13 -5.69 5.04 0.44
CA TYR A 13 -4.25 5.19 0.27
C TYR A 13 -3.53 5.05 1.61
N GLY A 14 -4.03 5.68 2.66
CA GLY A 14 -3.45 5.57 3.99
C GLY A 14 -3.41 4.14 4.51
N VAL A 15 -4.51 3.41 4.35
CA VAL A 15 -4.60 2.01 4.75
C VAL A 15 -3.61 1.15 3.95
N ALA A 16 -3.57 1.34 2.63
CA ALA A 16 -2.68 0.57 1.77
C ALA A 16 -1.21 0.84 2.08
N THR A 17 -0.87 2.11 2.38
CA THR A 17 0.50 2.48 2.72
C THR A 17 0.92 1.89 4.07
N ALA A 18 0.01 1.90 5.05
CA ALA A 18 0.28 1.28 6.34
C ALA A 18 0.49 -0.23 6.21
N ALA A 19 -0.30 -0.89 5.37
CA ALA A 19 -0.16 -2.32 5.11
C ALA A 19 1.19 -2.63 4.44
N PHE A 20 1.61 -1.80 3.50
CA PHE A 20 2.91 -1.95 2.85
C PHE A 20 4.05 -1.80 3.87
N ALA A 21 3.99 -0.76 4.71
CA ALA A 21 5.01 -0.54 5.73
C ALA A 21 5.11 -1.73 6.70
N GLU A 22 3.96 -2.29 7.09
CA GLU A 22 3.92 -3.46 7.96
C GLU A 22 4.53 -4.69 7.28
N ALA A 23 4.23 -4.89 5.99
CA ALA A 23 4.79 -6.01 5.24
C ALA A 23 6.31 -5.91 5.14
N VAL A 24 6.84 -4.71 4.95
CA VAL A 24 8.29 -4.48 4.91
C VAL A 24 8.92 -4.77 6.28
N ARG A 25 8.29 -4.31 7.35
CA ARG A 25 8.79 -4.59 8.71
C ARG A 25 8.83 -6.09 8.99
N GLU A 26 7.80 -6.81 8.57
CA GLU A 26 7.74 -8.26 8.75
C GLU A 26 8.87 -8.95 7.98
N LEU A 27 9.11 -8.52 6.75
CA LEU A 27 10.20 -9.04 5.93
C LEU A 27 11.55 -8.80 6.63
N GLN A 28 11.77 -7.58 7.15
CA GLN A 28 13.01 -7.22 7.83
C GLN A 28 13.24 -8.09 9.07
N ARG A 29 12.20 -8.33 9.85
CA ARG A 29 12.32 -9.15 11.07
C ARG A 29 12.71 -10.59 10.76
N ASN A 30 12.41 -11.07 9.56
CA ASN A 30 12.64 -12.47 9.18
C ASN A 30 13.88 -12.66 8.32
N ILE A 31 14.62 -11.60 8.02
CA ILE A 31 15.86 -11.73 7.27
C ILE A 31 16.87 -12.53 8.09
N GLY A 32 17.42 -13.58 7.49
CA GLY A 32 18.43 -14.42 8.12
C GLY A 32 17.88 -15.50 9.03
N THR A 33 16.58 -15.47 9.37
CA THR A 33 15.98 -16.48 10.25
C THR A 33 14.90 -17.31 9.56
N SER A 34 14.38 -16.85 8.43
CA SER A 34 13.34 -17.57 7.70
C SER A 34 13.94 -18.53 6.68
N THR A 35 13.16 -19.54 6.30
CA THR A 35 13.52 -20.40 5.18
C THR A 35 13.42 -19.60 3.87
N SER A 36 14.05 -20.14 2.82
CA SER A 36 13.97 -19.53 1.50
C SER A 36 12.51 -19.38 1.03
N ALA A 37 11.69 -20.38 1.27
CA ALA A 37 10.28 -20.36 0.88
C ALA A 37 9.50 -19.30 1.66
N GLU A 38 9.76 -19.15 2.97
CA GLU A 38 9.11 -18.12 3.78
C GLU A 38 9.53 -16.73 3.35
N TYR A 39 10.81 -16.54 3.09
CA TYR A 39 11.31 -15.25 2.61
C TYR A 39 10.64 -14.86 1.31
N ASP A 40 10.53 -15.79 0.36
CA ASP A 40 9.90 -15.55 -0.93
C ASP A 40 8.43 -15.18 -0.76
N ARG A 41 7.73 -15.84 0.17
CA ARG A 41 6.33 -15.54 0.47
C ARG A 41 6.18 -14.14 1.04
N LEU A 42 7.01 -13.78 2.00
CA LEU A 42 6.98 -12.45 2.64
C LEU A 42 7.32 -11.36 1.64
N ARG A 43 8.29 -11.62 0.76
CA ARG A 43 8.65 -10.67 -0.29
C ARG A 43 7.49 -10.44 -1.26
N ARG A 44 6.78 -11.52 -1.63
CA ARG A 44 5.63 -11.42 -2.52
C ARG A 44 4.51 -10.60 -1.89
N ILE A 45 4.24 -10.83 -0.61
CA ILE A 45 3.25 -10.04 0.14
C ILE A 45 3.63 -8.57 0.14
N SER A 46 4.90 -8.26 0.37
CA SER A 46 5.40 -6.88 0.36
C SER A 46 5.25 -6.25 -1.03
N ASP A 47 5.55 -6.97 -2.10
CA ASP A 47 5.41 -6.47 -3.46
C ASP A 47 3.94 -6.20 -3.81
N GLU A 48 3.03 -7.08 -3.41
CA GLU A 48 1.60 -6.88 -3.63
C GLU A 48 1.09 -5.66 -2.86
N ALA A 49 1.53 -5.51 -1.62
CA ALA A 49 1.13 -4.36 -0.80
C ALA A 49 1.67 -3.05 -1.40
N ARG A 50 2.88 -3.06 -1.95
CA ARG A 50 3.44 -1.90 -2.63
C ARG A 50 2.60 -1.51 -3.84
N LEU A 51 2.22 -2.49 -4.67
CA LEU A 51 1.38 -2.22 -5.84
C LEU A 51 0.03 -1.63 -5.44
N LYS A 52 -0.58 -2.16 -4.38
CA LYS A 52 -1.84 -1.64 -3.87
C LYS A 52 -1.70 -0.18 -3.41
N SER A 53 -0.61 0.12 -2.70
CA SER A 53 -0.32 1.47 -2.26
C SER A 53 -0.18 2.43 -3.46
N GLU A 54 0.54 2.00 -4.50
CA GLU A 54 0.70 2.81 -5.70
C GLU A 54 -0.63 3.03 -6.44
N GLN A 55 -1.46 1.99 -6.55
CA GLN A 55 -2.77 2.09 -7.19
C GLN A 55 -3.68 3.06 -6.44
N THR A 56 -3.71 2.99 -5.11
CA THR A 56 -4.54 3.88 -4.31
C THR A 56 -4.02 5.31 -4.36
N ARG A 57 -2.70 5.52 -4.42
CA ARG A 57 -2.11 6.84 -4.59
C ARG A 57 -2.53 7.46 -5.92
N LEU A 58 -2.43 6.69 -7.00
CA LEU A 58 -2.80 7.18 -8.33
C LEU A 58 -4.29 7.52 -8.41
N ALA A 59 -5.14 6.69 -7.81
CA ALA A 59 -6.58 6.97 -7.78
C ALA A 59 -6.86 8.28 -7.06
N PHE A 60 -6.20 8.51 -5.92
CA PHE A 60 -6.33 9.75 -5.16
C PHE A 60 -5.85 10.96 -5.97
N GLU A 61 -4.68 10.85 -6.59
CA GLU A 61 -4.12 11.94 -7.38
C GLU A 61 -4.98 12.27 -8.59
N GLN A 62 -5.49 11.27 -9.28
CA GLN A 62 -6.35 11.46 -10.44
C GLN A 62 -7.65 12.17 -10.06
N HIS A 63 -8.24 11.76 -8.94
CA HIS A 63 -9.46 12.40 -8.45
C HIS A 63 -9.20 13.86 -8.10
N THR A 64 -8.11 14.14 -7.40
CA THR A 64 -7.74 15.50 -7.00
C THR A 64 -7.51 16.40 -8.22
N ALA A 65 -6.83 15.86 -9.23
CA ALA A 65 -6.57 16.62 -10.46
C ALA A 65 -7.87 16.94 -11.23
N ALA A 66 -8.81 15.99 -11.23
CA ALA A 66 -10.05 16.14 -12.00
C ALA A 66 -11.08 17.04 -11.29
N HIS A 67 -11.14 17.00 -9.98
CA HIS A 67 -12.23 17.62 -9.22
C HIS A 67 -11.83 18.82 -8.36
N HIS A 68 -10.56 19.05 -8.18
CA HIS A 68 -10.05 20.21 -7.42
C HIS A 68 -10.70 20.42 -6.05
N CYS A 69 -11.00 19.35 -5.37
CA CYS A 69 -11.64 19.43 -4.06
C CYS A 69 -10.65 19.80 -2.96
#